data_b25812d11773a268e6f8588bc30e89b0
#
_entry.id   b25812d11773a268e6f8588bc30e89b0
#
_cell.length_a   1.000
_cell.length_b   1.000
_cell.length_c   1.000
_cell.angle_alpha   90.00
_cell.angle_beta   90.00
_cell.angle_gamma   90.00
#
_symmetry.space_group_name_H-M   'P 1'
#
loop_
_entity.id
_entity.type
_entity.pdbx_description
1 polymer ?
#
loop_
_entity_poly.entity_id
_entity_poly.type
_entity_poly.pdbx_seq_one_letter_code
_entity_poly.pdbx_strand_id
1 'polypeptide(L)'
;MKRISIAPFYFLMFALLLSTAGCGKAKSMYTSMMDPVASRSGETGPDKSGLRKRVLLVPFLNQAGISEKRKEEIASLFESLIEKDPHILLEKTTEPLPSTMKLRSPQFGIVTDAEAARKAEEMAVNVLMTVVLNPYDMRLKRTGIWPFRSLKREVDVSVVVNGLDLFNGTLFLSHSENVKLDFKIEEDEDEFEENVEAKKHEMPQLDEKTFYRTLSRILERQAEVVRSAMRNLPWSGRILSSDGDKIRISAGGRVGITPERVFEVFGRGDQVRSASGKTIYLLGPKIGEVKAVEVAEDFTAATPLMEAEYKAGQIVRAKVK
;
A
#
# COMPACT_ATOMS: atom_id res chain seq x y z
N MET A 1 -11.80 -78.68 -7.99
CA MET A 1 -12.45 -77.39 -8.27
C MET A 1 -11.97 -76.37 -7.25
N LYS A 2 -11.02 -75.51 -7.65
CA LYS A 2 -10.47 -74.48 -6.76
C LYS A 2 -11.25 -73.17 -7.03
N ARG A 3 -11.96 -72.66 -6.02
CA ARG A 3 -12.63 -71.36 -6.07
C ARG A 3 -11.58 -70.28 -5.94
N ILE A 4 -11.39 -69.48 -7.00
CA ILE A 4 -10.54 -68.30 -6.99
C ILE A 4 -11.36 -67.14 -6.37
N SER A 5 -10.91 -66.67 -5.20
CA SER A 5 -11.53 -65.54 -4.52
C SER A 5 -11.20 -64.24 -5.24
N ILE A 6 -12.22 -63.53 -5.76
CA ILE A 6 -12.13 -62.27 -6.51
C ILE A 6 -12.09 -61.03 -5.58
N ALA A 7 -12.11 -61.25 -4.30
CA ALA A 7 -12.20 -60.17 -3.30
C ALA A 7 -11.01 -59.17 -3.23
N PRO A 8 -9.73 -59.52 -3.48
CA PRO A 8 -8.63 -58.57 -3.36
C PRO A 8 -8.51 -57.55 -4.53
N PHE A 9 -9.18 -57.83 -5.69
CA PHE A 9 -9.00 -56.96 -6.84
C PHE A 9 -9.83 -55.68 -6.75
N TYR A 10 -11.00 -55.72 -6.10
CA TYR A 10 -11.85 -54.52 -5.90
C TYR A 10 -11.30 -53.55 -4.85
N PHE A 11 -10.55 -54.04 -3.88
CA PHE A 11 -9.96 -53.20 -2.86
C PHE A 11 -8.79 -52.37 -3.41
N LEU A 12 -8.03 -52.92 -4.37
CA LEU A 12 -6.93 -52.20 -5.02
C LEU A 12 -7.44 -51.12 -5.98
N MET A 13 -8.55 -51.34 -6.64
CA MET A 13 -9.16 -50.35 -7.54
C MET A 13 -9.83 -49.21 -6.82
N PHE A 14 -10.39 -49.45 -5.62
CA PHE A 14 -10.99 -48.42 -4.79
C PHE A 14 -9.94 -47.50 -4.10
N ALA A 15 -8.76 -48.04 -3.80
CA ALA A 15 -7.64 -47.25 -3.26
C ALA A 15 -7.01 -46.33 -4.32
N LEU A 16 -7.07 -46.71 -5.62
CA LEU A 16 -6.54 -45.89 -6.70
C LEU A 16 -7.49 -44.73 -7.10
N LEU A 17 -8.79 -44.86 -6.82
CA LEU A 17 -9.76 -43.79 -7.10
C LEU A 17 -9.80 -42.69 -6.02
N LEU A 18 -9.29 -42.94 -4.84
CA LEU A 18 -9.18 -41.96 -3.74
C LEU A 18 -7.92 -41.10 -3.80
N SER A 19 -6.95 -41.44 -4.65
CA SER A 19 -5.70 -40.69 -4.78
C SER A 19 -5.74 -39.54 -5.81
N THR A 20 -6.82 -39.40 -6.59
CA THR A 20 -6.95 -38.34 -7.61
C THR A 20 -7.76 -37.12 -7.16
N ALA A 21 -8.30 -37.12 -5.93
CA ALA A 21 -9.10 -36.00 -5.40
C ALA A 21 -8.29 -35.00 -4.54
N GLY A 22 -6.95 -35.06 -4.52
CA GLY A 22 -6.09 -34.31 -3.59
C GLY A 22 -5.18 -33.25 -4.20
N CYS A 23 -5.27 -32.93 -5.49
CA CYS A 23 -4.51 -31.83 -6.12
C CYS A 23 -5.38 -30.63 -6.46
N GLY A 24 -6.17 -30.17 -5.52
CA GLY A 24 -6.99 -28.96 -5.59
C GLY A 24 -6.45 -27.89 -4.69
N LYS A 25 -5.62 -26.97 -5.24
CA LYS A 25 -5.46 -25.59 -4.77
C LYS A 25 -5.11 -25.43 -3.29
N ALA A 26 -3.87 -25.66 -2.93
CA ALA A 26 -3.24 -24.86 -1.89
C ALA A 26 -3.09 -23.42 -2.42
N LYS A 27 -4.22 -22.74 -2.64
CA LYS A 27 -4.30 -21.30 -2.78
C LYS A 27 -3.86 -20.77 -1.41
N SER A 28 -2.75 -20.07 -1.43
CA SER A 28 -2.12 -19.33 -0.34
C SER A 28 -3.15 -18.87 0.69
N MET A 29 -3.16 -19.54 1.84
CA MET A 29 -3.97 -19.16 3.01
C MET A 29 -3.44 -17.89 3.69
N TYR A 30 -2.35 -17.31 3.16
CA TYR A 30 -1.70 -16.11 3.67
C TYR A 30 -2.25 -14.80 3.10
N THR A 31 -3.02 -14.83 2.00
CA THR A 31 -3.63 -13.64 1.41
C THR A 31 -4.97 -13.25 2.06
N SER A 32 -5.49 -14.04 2.99
CA SER A 32 -6.81 -13.83 3.58
C SER A 32 -6.80 -13.13 4.95
N MET A 33 -5.64 -12.75 5.51
CA MET A 33 -5.60 -12.13 6.84
C MET A 33 -5.46 -10.62 6.87
N MET A 34 -5.39 -9.97 5.72
CA MET A 34 -5.47 -8.50 5.64
C MET A 34 -6.49 -8.10 4.56
N ASP A 35 -7.75 -8.44 4.79
CA ASP A 35 -8.80 -7.60 4.22
C ASP A 35 -8.50 -6.17 4.70
N PRO A 36 -8.42 -5.19 3.77
CA PRO A 36 -8.27 -3.81 4.20
C PRO A 36 -9.35 -3.58 5.23
N VAL A 37 -8.94 -3.16 6.44
CA VAL A 37 -9.88 -2.77 7.50
C VAL A 37 -10.76 -1.72 6.85
N ALA A 38 -11.92 -2.15 6.36
CA ALA A 38 -12.90 -1.27 5.79
C ALA A 38 -13.19 -0.24 6.88
N SER A 39 -12.73 0.97 6.65
CA SER A 39 -13.01 2.09 7.52
C SER A 39 -14.52 2.08 7.72
N ARG A 40 -14.98 1.89 8.94
CA ARG A 40 -16.39 1.92 9.35
C ARG A 40 -17.04 3.30 9.21
N SER A 41 -16.58 4.10 8.26
CA SER A 41 -17.34 5.23 7.74
C SER A 41 -18.30 4.65 6.69
N GLY A 42 -19.59 4.65 6.95
CA GLY A 42 -20.66 3.95 6.25
C GLY A 42 -20.81 4.15 4.73
N GLU A 43 -19.78 4.52 4.02
CA GLU A 43 -19.73 4.64 2.57
C GLU A 43 -18.76 3.61 1.99
N THR A 44 -19.26 2.41 1.74
CA THR A 44 -18.58 1.34 1.01
C THR A 44 -18.82 1.50 -0.50
N GLY A 45 -18.08 2.39 -1.15
CA GLY A 45 -18.17 2.56 -2.60
C GLY A 45 -17.06 3.45 -3.14
N PRO A 46 -16.81 3.43 -4.47
CA PRO A 46 -15.81 4.28 -5.07
C PRO A 46 -16.14 5.76 -4.84
N ASP A 47 -15.12 6.55 -4.58
CA ASP A 47 -15.23 8.00 -4.46
C ASP A 47 -15.73 8.61 -5.76
N LYS A 48 -16.97 9.10 -5.75
CA LYS A 48 -17.63 9.74 -6.91
C LYS A 48 -17.35 11.24 -6.97
N SER A 49 -16.54 11.78 -6.09
CA SER A 49 -16.27 13.23 -6.05
C SER A 49 -15.55 13.73 -7.30
N GLY A 50 -14.76 12.89 -7.95
CA GLY A 50 -13.89 13.28 -9.06
C GLY A 50 -12.74 14.19 -8.64
N LEU A 51 -12.53 14.40 -7.33
CA LEU A 51 -11.44 15.20 -6.81
C LEU A 51 -10.17 14.39 -6.67
N ARG A 52 -9.02 15.03 -6.94
CA ARG A 52 -7.71 14.40 -6.74
C ARG A 52 -7.33 14.41 -5.27
N LYS A 53 -6.74 13.29 -4.83
CA LYS A 53 -6.19 13.17 -3.48
C LYS A 53 -4.71 13.51 -3.50
N ARG A 54 -4.31 14.41 -2.63
CA ARG A 54 -2.92 14.81 -2.46
C ARG A 54 -2.17 13.70 -1.71
N VAL A 55 -1.16 13.14 -2.35
CA VAL A 55 -0.36 12.03 -1.81
C VAL A 55 1.07 12.50 -1.64
N LEU A 56 1.61 12.40 -0.44
CA LEU A 56 3.03 12.56 -0.16
C LEU A 56 3.69 11.18 -0.15
N LEU A 57 4.57 10.94 -1.10
CA LEU A 57 5.38 9.75 -1.14
C LEU A 57 6.62 9.95 -0.27
N VAL A 58 6.77 9.12 0.75
CA VAL A 58 7.99 9.07 1.55
C VAL A 58 9.13 8.53 0.68
N PRO A 59 10.38 9.01 0.85
CA PRO A 59 11.52 8.45 0.15
C PRO A 59 11.55 6.92 0.24
N PHE A 60 11.79 6.28 -0.90
CA PHE A 60 11.81 4.83 -1.03
C PHE A 60 12.78 4.18 -0.03
N LEU A 61 12.28 3.25 0.79
CA LEU A 61 13.05 2.59 1.82
C LEU A 61 13.77 1.36 1.26
N ASN A 62 15.07 1.51 1.06
CA ASN A 62 15.92 0.46 0.53
C ASN A 62 16.54 -0.37 1.67
N GLN A 63 15.92 -1.47 2.03
CA GLN A 63 16.46 -2.43 3.02
C GLN A 63 17.23 -3.58 2.35
N ALA A 64 17.14 -3.69 1.02
CA ALA A 64 17.85 -4.70 0.24
C ALA A 64 19.31 -4.32 -0.09
N GLY A 65 19.72 -3.09 0.23
CA GLY A 65 21.09 -2.62 -0.02
C GLY A 65 21.42 -2.37 -1.49
N ILE A 66 20.42 -2.13 -2.35
CA ILE A 66 20.68 -1.71 -3.74
C ILE A 66 21.35 -0.33 -3.78
N SER A 67 22.08 -0.04 -4.85
CA SER A 67 22.78 1.24 -5.01
C SER A 67 21.79 2.43 -5.02
N GLU A 68 22.22 3.60 -4.54
CA GLU A 68 21.38 4.81 -4.51
C GLU A 68 20.85 5.17 -5.90
N LYS A 69 21.67 5.06 -6.94
CA LYS A 69 21.24 5.29 -8.32
C LYS A 69 20.04 4.43 -8.70
N ARG A 70 20.07 3.13 -8.35
CA ARG A 70 18.97 2.20 -8.64
C ARG A 70 17.75 2.48 -7.78
N LYS A 71 17.95 2.86 -6.54
CA LYS A 71 16.86 3.29 -5.64
C LYS A 71 16.11 4.46 -6.26
N GLU A 72 16.81 5.47 -6.77
CA GLU A 72 16.21 6.62 -7.44
C GLU A 72 15.44 6.25 -8.72
N GLU A 73 16.03 5.37 -9.56
CA GLU A 73 15.35 4.87 -10.76
C GLU A 73 14.05 4.13 -10.44
N ILE A 74 14.06 3.31 -9.39
CA ILE A 74 12.89 2.56 -8.92
C ILE A 74 11.84 3.49 -8.33
N ALA A 75 12.25 4.46 -7.52
CA ALA A 75 11.36 5.46 -6.95
C ALA A 75 10.68 6.26 -8.05
N SER A 76 11.44 6.76 -9.04
CA SER A 76 10.91 7.51 -10.18
C SER A 76 9.96 6.67 -11.04
N LEU A 77 10.25 5.39 -11.24
CA LEU A 77 9.34 4.47 -11.93
C LEU A 77 8.01 4.35 -11.18
N PHE A 78 8.06 4.13 -9.87
CA PHE A 78 6.84 3.99 -9.05
C PHE A 78 6.02 5.27 -9.04
N GLU A 79 6.66 6.44 -8.87
CA GLU A 79 6.02 7.75 -8.99
C GLU A 79 5.27 7.88 -10.31
N SER A 80 5.96 7.59 -11.44
CA SER A 80 5.38 7.69 -12.78
C SER A 80 4.17 6.75 -12.99
N LEU A 81 4.18 5.59 -12.34
CA LEU A 81 3.08 4.64 -12.39
C LEU A 81 1.86 5.13 -11.61
N ILE A 82 2.06 5.81 -10.49
CA ILE A 82 0.98 6.36 -9.66
C ILE A 82 0.40 7.62 -10.28
N GLU A 83 1.23 8.52 -10.82
CA GLU A 83 0.81 9.77 -11.47
C GLU A 83 -0.11 9.55 -12.69
N LYS A 84 -0.13 8.35 -13.27
CA LYS A 84 -1.07 7.99 -14.34
C LYS A 84 -2.54 7.98 -13.91
N ASP A 85 -2.82 7.91 -12.60
CA ASP A 85 -4.20 7.93 -12.10
C ASP A 85 -4.69 9.38 -11.96
N PRO A 86 -5.77 9.77 -12.66
CA PRO A 86 -6.29 11.14 -12.61
C PRO A 86 -6.82 11.54 -11.23
N HIS A 87 -7.05 10.61 -10.33
CA HIS A 87 -7.51 10.87 -8.96
C HIS A 87 -6.39 11.09 -7.95
N ILE A 88 -5.12 10.99 -8.38
CA ILE A 88 -3.94 11.17 -7.55
C ILE A 88 -3.21 12.45 -7.95
N LEU A 89 -2.79 13.22 -6.96
CA LEU A 89 -1.89 14.35 -7.09
C LEU A 89 -0.69 14.11 -6.20
N LEU A 90 0.45 13.76 -6.78
CA LEU A 90 1.68 13.61 -6.01
C LEU A 90 2.22 14.97 -5.58
N GLU A 91 2.46 15.10 -4.27
CA GLU A 91 3.13 16.25 -3.68
C GLU A 91 4.59 15.93 -3.46
N LYS A 92 5.45 16.85 -3.88
CA LYS A 92 6.90 16.77 -3.66
C LYS A 92 7.26 17.71 -2.50
N THR A 93 7.95 17.19 -1.51
CA THR A 93 8.50 18.05 -0.47
C THR A 93 9.83 18.63 -0.91
N THR A 94 9.99 19.94 -0.75
CA THR A 94 11.26 20.63 -0.98
C THR A 94 12.23 20.42 0.18
N GLU A 95 11.70 20.13 1.36
CA GLU A 95 12.49 19.80 2.53
C GLU A 95 12.49 18.29 2.75
N PRO A 96 13.65 17.68 3.02
CA PRO A 96 13.71 16.26 3.34
C PRO A 96 12.81 16.00 4.55
N LEU A 97 12.01 14.94 4.46
CA LEU A 97 11.36 14.40 5.65
C LEU A 97 12.45 14.03 6.66
N PRO A 98 12.19 14.16 7.97
CA PRO A 98 13.20 13.87 8.98
C PRO A 98 13.88 12.53 8.70
N SER A 99 15.20 12.53 8.61
CA SER A 99 16.01 11.32 8.33
C SER A 99 15.86 10.24 9.41
N THR A 100 15.28 10.61 10.52
CA THR A 100 14.98 9.76 11.69
C THR A 100 13.54 9.24 11.70
N MET A 101 12.88 9.18 10.54
CA MET A 101 11.52 8.66 10.45
C MET A 101 11.42 7.29 11.12
N LYS A 102 10.76 7.25 12.27
CA LYS A 102 10.57 6.02 13.05
C LYS A 102 9.53 5.15 12.37
N LEU A 103 9.97 4.02 11.88
CA LEU A 103 9.09 2.99 11.37
C LEU A 103 8.71 2.04 12.50
N ARG A 104 7.45 1.74 12.65
CA ARG A 104 6.96 0.75 13.63
C ARG A 104 7.55 -0.63 13.35
N SER A 105 7.58 -0.99 12.08
CA SER A 105 8.18 -2.22 11.58
C SER A 105 8.86 -1.86 10.26
N PRO A 106 10.20 -1.75 10.23
CA PRO A 106 10.92 -1.30 9.03
C PRO A 106 10.55 -2.10 7.78
N GLN A 107 10.41 -3.41 7.89
CA GLN A 107 10.02 -4.30 6.78
C GLN A 107 8.62 -4.04 6.24
N PHE A 108 7.73 -3.38 6.98
CA PHE A 108 6.39 -3.02 6.54
C PHE A 108 6.25 -1.54 6.18
N GLY A 109 7.24 -0.71 6.50
CA GLY A 109 7.26 0.70 6.16
C GLY A 109 6.15 1.54 6.81
N ILE A 110 5.57 1.09 7.94
CA ILE A 110 4.49 1.83 8.60
C ILE A 110 5.06 3.05 9.30
N VAL A 111 4.66 4.24 8.84
CA VAL A 111 5.08 5.51 9.42
C VAL A 111 4.42 5.71 10.78
N THR A 112 5.23 5.85 11.83
CA THR A 112 4.78 6.13 13.19
C THR A 112 5.29 7.48 13.71
N ASP A 113 6.08 8.19 12.91
CA ASP A 113 6.63 9.48 13.29
C ASP A 113 5.53 10.56 13.27
N ALA A 114 5.23 11.11 14.45
CA ALA A 114 4.20 12.14 14.60
C ALA A 114 4.59 13.45 13.90
N GLU A 115 5.89 13.76 13.79
CA GLU A 115 6.37 14.96 13.15
C GLU A 115 6.22 14.90 11.63
N ALA A 116 6.57 13.76 11.02
CA ALA A 116 6.35 13.55 9.59
C ALA A 116 4.86 13.63 9.23
N ALA A 117 3.99 13.03 10.05
CA ALA A 117 2.54 13.14 9.87
C ALA A 117 2.04 14.58 10.01
N ARG A 118 2.52 15.33 11.03
CA ARG A 118 2.16 16.73 11.21
C ARG A 118 2.60 17.59 10.02
N LYS A 119 3.83 17.42 9.54
CA LYS A 119 4.34 18.15 8.36
C LYS A 119 3.50 17.87 7.12
N ALA A 120 3.14 16.61 6.89
CA ALA A 120 2.25 16.23 5.79
C ALA A 120 0.84 16.84 5.96
N GLU A 121 0.32 16.93 7.19
CA GLU A 121 -0.96 17.60 7.47
C GLU A 121 -0.88 19.10 7.19
N GLU A 122 0.23 19.77 7.52
CA GLU A 122 0.47 21.19 7.22
C GLU A 122 0.51 21.47 5.72
N MET A 123 1.02 20.52 4.93
CA MET A 123 0.99 20.55 3.46
C MET A 123 -0.40 20.24 2.88
N ALA A 124 -1.41 20.04 3.72
CA ALA A 124 -2.76 19.62 3.33
C ALA A 124 -2.80 18.33 2.49
N VAL A 125 -1.89 17.40 2.78
CA VAL A 125 -1.82 16.08 2.15
C VAL A 125 -2.93 15.18 2.70
N ASN A 126 -3.57 14.40 1.82
CA ASN A 126 -4.58 13.42 2.23
C ASN A 126 -3.94 12.12 2.71
N VAL A 127 -2.91 11.68 2.00
CA VAL A 127 -2.31 10.36 2.20
C VAL A 127 -0.80 10.46 2.30
N LEU A 128 -0.25 9.83 3.32
CA LEU A 128 1.17 9.56 3.44
C LEU A 128 1.44 8.12 2.99
N MET A 129 2.26 7.96 1.95
CA MET A 129 2.55 6.65 1.36
C MET A 129 4.01 6.26 1.54
N THR A 130 4.25 5.01 1.93
CA THR A 130 5.59 4.44 2.06
C THR A 130 5.75 3.24 1.15
N VAL A 131 6.94 3.11 0.55
CA VAL A 131 7.34 1.95 -0.25
C VAL A 131 8.62 1.39 0.31
N VAL A 132 8.64 0.09 0.58
CA VAL A 132 9.78 -0.60 1.17
C VAL A 132 10.20 -1.75 0.27
N LEU A 133 11.45 -1.76 -0.14
CA LEU A 133 12.09 -2.95 -0.70
C LEU A 133 12.76 -3.69 0.45
N ASN A 134 12.22 -4.86 0.79
CA ASN A 134 12.74 -5.68 1.87
C ASN A 134 14.07 -6.35 1.50
N PRO A 135 14.86 -6.78 2.50
CA PRO A 135 16.03 -7.62 2.25
C PRO A 135 15.64 -8.87 1.47
N TYR A 136 16.54 -9.34 0.62
CA TYR A 136 16.31 -10.59 -0.12
C TYR A 136 16.39 -11.78 0.83
N ASP A 137 15.42 -12.68 0.72
CA ASP A 137 15.49 -13.98 1.37
C ASP A 137 16.00 -15.00 0.34
N MET A 138 17.16 -15.58 0.63
CA MET A 138 17.83 -16.56 -0.25
C MET A 138 17.73 -17.94 0.32
N ARG A 139 17.26 -18.89 -0.50
CA ARG A 139 17.13 -20.28 -0.12
C ARG A 139 17.73 -21.19 -1.19
N LEU A 140 18.36 -22.25 -0.73
CA LEU A 140 18.83 -23.33 -1.59
C LEU A 140 17.73 -24.37 -1.74
N LYS A 141 17.44 -24.74 -2.98
CA LYS A 141 16.41 -25.73 -3.30
C LYS A 141 16.97 -26.81 -4.22
N ARG A 142 16.92 -28.05 -3.76
CA ARG A 142 17.22 -29.20 -4.60
C ARG A 142 15.97 -29.55 -5.41
N THR A 143 16.13 -29.64 -6.74
CA THR A 143 15.05 -29.98 -7.67
C THR A 143 15.48 -31.17 -8.54
N GLY A 144 14.53 -32.03 -8.89
CA GLY A 144 14.80 -33.24 -9.71
C GLY A 144 14.79 -34.52 -8.90
N ILE A 145 14.92 -35.64 -9.61
CA ILE A 145 14.94 -37.02 -9.07
C ILE A 145 16.36 -37.52 -9.21
N TRP A 146 16.87 -38.18 -8.17
CA TRP A 146 18.18 -38.84 -8.24
C TRP A 146 18.24 -39.81 -9.44
N PRO A 147 19.32 -39.80 -10.27
CA PRO A 147 20.58 -39.06 -10.14
C PRO A 147 20.55 -37.66 -10.84
N PHE A 148 19.42 -37.19 -11.34
CA PHE A 148 19.28 -35.91 -12.10
C PHE A 148 18.84 -34.75 -11.17
N ARG A 149 19.43 -34.66 -9.98
CA ARG A 149 19.17 -33.53 -9.09
C ARG A 149 19.96 -32.32 -9.56
N SER A 150 19.34 -31.15 -9.49
CA SER A 150 20.01 -29.87 -9.68
C SER A 150 19.79 -28.98 -8.47
N LEU A 151 20.81 -28.24 -8.10
CA LEU A 151 20.75 -27.24 -7.06
C LEU A 151 20.31 -25.91 -7.68
N LYS A 152 19.34 -25.26 -7.06
CA LYS A 152 18.88 -23.93 -7.44
C LYS A 152 18.95 -23.00 -6.25
N ARG A 153 19.29 -21.75 -6.49
CA ARG A 153 19.15 -20.66 -5.53
C ARG A 153 17.82 -19.96 -5.81
N GLU A 154 16.90 -20.00 -4.84
CA GLU A 154 15.65 -19.27 -4.87
C GLU A 154 15.87 -17.95 -4.12
N VAL A 155 15.59 -16.82 -4.76
CA VAL A 155 15.67 -15.48 -4.17
C VAL A 155 14.26 -14.90 -4.11
N ASP A 156 13.78 -14.59 -2.91
CA ASP A 156 12.52 -13.90 -2.70
C ASP A 156 12.75 -12.38 -2.70
N VAL A 157 12.11 -11.70 -3.65
CA VAL A 157 12.09 -10.24 -3.72
C VAL A 157 10.73 -9.74 -3.24
N SER A 158 10.73 -8.90 -2.22
CA SER A 158 9.51 -8.40 -1.58
C SER A 158 9.45 -6.88 -1.60
N VAL A 159 8.33 -6.33 -2.07
CA VAL A 159 8.03 -4.90 -1.98
C VAL A 159 6.73 -4.71 -1.20
N VAL A 160 6.77 -3.84 -0.20
CA VAL A 160 5.61 -3.48 0.61
C VAL A 160 5.23 -2.03 0.36
N VAL A 161 3.94 -1.79 0.17
CA VAL A 161 3.38 -0.43 0.05
C VAL A 161 2.34 -0.23 1.15
N ASN A 162 2.43 0.89 1.85
CA ASN A 162 1.46 1.30 2.85
C ASN A 162 0.92 2.69 2.56
N GLY A 163 -0.37 2.90 2.84
CA GLY A 163 -1.05 4.18 2.73
C GLY A 163 -1.73 4.53 4.05
N LEU A 164 -1.33 5.66 4.63
CA LEU A 164 -1.91 6.22 5.84
C LEU A 164 -2.81 7.40 5.46
N ASP A 165 -4.11 7.31 5.79
CA ASP A 165 -5.03 8.44 5.71
C ASP A 165 -4.74 9.39 6.88
N LEU A 166 -4.34 10.62 6.56
CA LEU A 166 -3.96 11.64 7.55
C LEU A 166 -5.17 12.32 8.20
N PHE A 167 -6.37 12.20 7.64
CA PHE A 167 -7.59 12.79 8.21
C PHE A 167 -8.11 11.98 9.39
N ASN A 168 -8.10 10.65 9.28
CA ASN A 168 -8.56 9.78 10.34
C ASN A 168 -7.42 9.00 11.02
N GLY A 169 -6.18 9.11 10.53
CA GLY A 169 -5.00 8.44 11.10
C GLY A 169 -5.03 6.92 10.91
N THR A 170 -5.78 6.41 9.96
CA THR A 170 -5.92 4.97 9.70
C THR A 170 -5.02 4.51 8.55
N LEU A 171 -4.51 3.31 8.70
CA LEU A 171 -3.81 2.61 7.61
C LEU A 171 -4.89 1.99 6.71
N PHE A 172 -5.17 2.64 5.56
CA PHE A 172 -6.19 2.16 4.63
C PHE A 172 -5.62 1.18 3.59
N LEU A 173 -4.31 1.15 3.43
CA LEU A 173 -3.60 0.28 2.53
C LEU A 173 -2.36 -0.29 3.21
N SER A 174 -2.21 -1.62 3.16
CA SER A 174 -0.97 -2.33 3.47
C SER A 174 -0.91 -3.56 2.58
N HIS A 175 -0.02 -3.55 1.60
CA HIS A 175 0.06 -4.62 0.62
C HIS A 175 1.51 -5.03 0.37
N SER A 176 1.76 -6.34 0.43
CA SER A 176 3.06 -6.94 0.14
C SER A 176 2.98 -7.79 -1.13
N GLU A 177 3.85 -7.53 -2.07
CA GLU A 177 4.03 -8.34 -3.27
C GLU A 177 5.38 -9.05 -3.22
N ASN A 178 5.36 -10.36 -3.41
CA ASN A 178 6.56 -11.19 -3.36
C ASN A 178 6.73 -11.93 -4.68
N VAL A 179 7.93 -11.93 -5.21
CA VAL A 179 8.29 -12.71 -6.40
C VAL A 179 9.52 -13.56 -6.12
N LYS A 180 9.44 -14.82 -6.52
CA LYS A 180 10.55 -15.77 -6.42
C LYS A 180 11.31 -15.82 -7.74
N LEU A 181 12.61 -15.70 -7.63
CA LEU A 181 13.55 -15.85 -8.74
C LEU A 181 14.39 -17.09 -8.53
N ASP A 182 14.35 -18.00 -9.50
CA ASP A 182 15.16 -19.23 -9.48
C ASP A 182 16.44 -19.02 -10.31
N PHE A 183 17.58 -19.23 -9.68
CA PHE A 183 18.90 -19.21 -10.33
C PHE A 183 19.49 -20.61 -10.30
N LYS A 184 19.93 -21.10 -11.45
CA LYS A 184 20.70 -22.32 -11.51
C LYS A 184 22.09 -22.07 -10.92
N ILE A 185 22.58 -23.02 -10.15
CA ILE A 185 23.94 -23.06 -9.69
C ILE A 185 24.69 -24.01 -10.63
N GLU A 186 25.71 -23.51 -11.31
CA GLU A 186 26.53 -24.29 -12.27
C GLU A 186 27.72 -24.96 -11.56
N GLU A 187 27.79 -24.90 -10.23
CA GLU A 187 28.85 -25.49 -9.42
C GLU A 187 28.50 -26.94 -9.05
N ASP A 188 29.52 -27.79 -8.89
CA ASP A 188 29.35 -29.16 -8.41
C ASP A 188 28.78 -29.15 -6.98
N GLU A 189 27.84 -30.06 -6.70
CA GLU A 189 27.13 -30.13 -5.42
C GLU A 189 28.11 -30.27 -4.22
N ASP A 190 29.21 -31.01 -4.39
CA ASP A 190 30.19 -31.28 -3.35
C ASP A 190 31.00 -30.03 -2.96
N GLU A 191 31.40 -29.23 -3.92
CA GLU A 191 32.12 -27.96 -3.70
C GLU A 191 31.24 -26.88 -3.07
N PHE A 192 29.94 -26.98 -3.34
CA PHE A 192 28.96 -26.06 -2.80
C PHE A 192 28.62 -26.37 -1.32
N GLU A 193 28.51 -27.65 -0.92
CA GLU A 193 28.19 -28.04 0.46
C GLU A 193 29.29 -27.63 1.46
N GLU A 194 30.56 -27.60 1.02
CA GLU A 194 31.68 -27.20 1.86
C GLU A 194 31.71 -25.69 2.16
N ASN A 195 31.08 -24.88 1.30
CA ASN A 195 31.10 -23.41 1.37
C ASN A 195 29.70 -22.76 1.59
N VAL A 196 28.69 -23.53 1.98
CA VAL A 196 27.29 -23.06 2.11
C VAL A 196 27.13 -21.83 3.01
N GLU A 197 27.83 -21.79 4.14
CA GLU A 197 27.74 -20.68 5.10
C GLU A 197 28.34 -19.37 4.54
N ALA A 198 29.47 -19.44 3.84
CA ALA A 198 30.08 -18.26 3.20
C ALA A 198 29.22 -17.76 2.02
N LYS A 199 28.70 -18.66 1.22
CA LYS A 199 27.90 -18.36 0.03
C LYS A 199 26.45 -17.92 0.31
N LYS A 200 25.91 -18.19 1.49
CA LYS A 200 24.59 -17.67 1.93
C LYS A 200 24.56 -16.15 2.01
N HIS A 201 25.71 -15.51 2.24
CA HIS A 201 25.82 -14.06 2.36
C HIS A 201 26.30 -13.37 1.07
N GLU A 202 26.80 -14.13 0.11
CA GLU A 202 27.07 -13.56 -1.22
C GLU A 202 25.76 -13.34 -1.97
N MET A 203 25.46 -12.07 -2.21
CA MET A 203 24.40 -11.72 -3.16
C MET A 203 24.70 -12.41 -4.49
N PRO A 204 23.81 -13.25 -5.03
CA PRO A 204 24.00 -13.75 -6.38
C PRO A 204 24.22 -12.53 -7.27
N GLN A 205 25.16 -12.60 -8.21
CA GLN A 205 25.23 -11.63 -9.30
C GLN A 205 23.92 -11.78 -10.09
N LEU A 206 22.88 -11.17 -9.55
CA LEU A 206 21.58 -11.08 -10.21
C LEU A 206 21.84 -10.42 -11.56
N ASP A 207 21.54 -11.12 -12.65
CA ASP A 207 21.48 -10.46 -13.93
C ASP A 207 20.63 -9.21 -13.76
N GLU A 208 21.31 -8.08 -13.87
CA GLU A 208 20.74 -6.74 -13.60
C GLU A 208 19.43 -6.55 -14.37
N LYS A 209 19.39 -7.01 -15.60
CA LYS A 209 18.23 -6.92 -16.48
C LYS A 209 17.04 -7.75 -15.96
N THR A 210 17.27 -8.96 -15.48
CA THR A 210 16.23 -9.83 -14.92
C THR A 210 15.70 -9.27 -13.61
N PHE A 211 16.56 -8.74 -12.77
CA PHE A 211 16.17 -8.09 -11.53
C PHE A 211 15.29 -6.86 -11.79
N TYR A 212 15.71 -5.97 -12.68
CA TYR A 212 14.94 -4.77 -13.05
C TYR A 212 13.57 -5.12 -13.63
N ARG A 213 13.52 -6.09 -14.52
CA ARG A 213 12.24 -6.54 -15.09
C ARG A 213 11.30 -7.08 -14.03
N THR A 214 11.82 -7.84 -13.08
CA THR A 214 11.02 -8.40 -11.99
C THR A 214 10.51 -7.31 -11.07
N LEU A 215 11.38 -6.39 -10.67
CA LEU A 215 11.01 -5.30 -9.79
C LEU A 215 10.01 -4.35 -10.45
N SER A 216 10.18 -4.04 -11.73
CA SER A 216 9.21 -3.23 -12.50
C SER A 216 7.81 -3.87 -12.49
N ARG A 217 7.72 -5.19 -12.69
CA ARG A 217 6.43 -5.91 -12.63
C ARG A 217 5.79 -5.86 -11.24
N ILE A 218 6.61 -5.98 -10.18
CA ILE A 218 6.11 -5.84 -8.81
C ILE A 218 5.55 -4.44 -8.61
N LEU A 219 6.27 -3.41 -9.02
CA LEU A 219 5.85 -2.02 -8.88
C LEU A 219 4.59 -1.70 -9.70
N GLU A 220 4.45 -2.25 -10.90
CA GLU A 220 3.24 -2.12 -11.70
C GLU A 220 2.01 -2.67 -10.97
N ARG A 221 2.12 -3.88 -10.39
CA ARG A 221 1.03 -4.48 -9.60
C ARG A 221 0.75 -3.68 -8.33
N GLN A 222 1.79 -3.25 -7.62
CA GLN A 222 1.64 -2.39 -6.45
C GLN A 222 0.93 -1.08 -6.81
N ALA A 223 1.28 -0.45 -7.93
CA ALA A 223 0.63 0.77 -8.40
C ALA A 223 -0.87 0.53 -8.72
N GLU A 224 -1.24 -0.62 -9.27
CA GLU A 224 -2.66 -0.98 -9.48
C GLU A 224 -3.42 -1.10 -8.16
N VAL A 225 -2.82 -1.77 -7.17
CA VAL A 225 -3.41 -1.91 -5.83
C VAL A 225 -3.58 -0.54 -5.18
N VAL A 226 -2.57 0.34 -5.27
CA VAL A 226 -2.62 1.72 -4.78
C VAL A 226 -3.76 2.48 -5.45
N ARG A 227 -3.84 2.48 -6.78
CA ARG A 227 -4.89 3.17 -7.52
C ARG A 227 -6.28 2.68 -7.13
N SER A 228 -6.46 1.36 -6.98
CA SER A 228 -7.73 0.78 -6.53
C SER A 228 -8.10 1.24 -5.12
N ALA A 229 -7.16 1.20 -4.17
CA ALA A 229 -7.38 1.66 -2.81
C ALA A 229 -7.69 3.16 -2.74
N MET A 230 -6.97 3.97 -3.53
CA MET A 230 -7.19 5.42 -3.61
C MET A 230 -8.56 5.80 -4.18
N ARG A 231 -9.10 5.02 -5.14
CA ARG A 231 -10.45 5.24 -5.67
C ARG A 231 -11.54 5.01 -4.62
N ASN A 232 -11.31 4.10 -3.70
CA ASN A 232 -12.26 3.78 -2.62
C ASN A 232 -12.11 4.69 -1.40
N LEU A 233 -11.04 5.48 -1.30
CA LEU A 233 -10.83 6.42 -0.22
C LEU A 233 -11.63 7.71 -0.51
N PRO A 234 -12.57 8.14 0.36
CA PRO A 234 -13.29 9.39 0.16
C PRO A 234 -12.34 10.58 0.17
N TRP A 235 -12.57 11.52 -0.76
CA TRP A 235 -11.84 12.78 -0.71
C TRP A 235 -12.22 13.57 0.54
N SER A 236 -11.23 14.10 1.23
CA SER A 236 -11.42 14.92 2.43
C SER A 236 -10.51 16.14 2.39
N GLY A 237 -10.99 17.25 2.92
CA GLY A 237 -10.24 18.48 3.17
C GLY A 237 -10.47 18.95 4.61
N ARG A 238 -9.86 20.07 5.00
CA ARG A 238 -10.03 20.68 6.33
C ARG A 238 -10.45 22.14 6.19
N ILE A 239 -11.21 22.63 7.14
CA ILE A 239 -11.40 24.08 7.34
C ILE A 239 -10.12 24.64 7.93
N LEU A 240 -9.50 25.58 7.25
CA LEU A 240 -8.30 26.29 7.70
C LEU A 240 -8.68 27.45 8.64
N SER A 241 -9.71 28.20 8.29
CA SER A 241 -10.24 29.28 9.09
C SER A 241 -11.72 29.50 8.81
N SER A 242 -12.42 30.06 9.78
CA SER A 242 -13.81 30.49 9.65
C SER A 242 -13.93 31.86 10.30
N ASP A 243 -14.43 32.82 9.53
CA ASP A 243 -14.67 34.19 9.96
C ASP A 243 -16.06 34.61 9.45
N GLY A 244 -17.06 34.41 10.30
CA GLY A 244 -18.46 34.61 9.95
C GLY A 244 -18.86 33.78 8.74
N ASP A 245 -19.26 34.48 7.65
CA ASP A 245 -19.70 33.80 6.42
C ASP A 245 -18.58 33.39 5.48
N LYS A 246 -17.31 33.60 5.87
CA LYS A 246 -16.15 33.23 5.07
C LYS A 246 -15.43 32.02 5.67
N ILE A 247 -15.48 30.91 4.96
CA ILE A 247 -14.83 29.67 5.34
C ILE A 247 -13.72 29.38 4.35
N ARG A 248 -12.50 29.09 4.83
CA ARG A 248 -11.37 28.72 3.99
C ARG A 248 -11.09 27.24 4.11
N ILE A 249 -11.09 26.54 2.96
CA ILE A 249 -10.85 25.09 2.86
C ILE A 249 -9.42 24.85 2.35
N SER A 250 -8.74 23.82 2.86
CA SER A 250 -7.35 23.45 2.59
C SER A 250 -7.11 22.79 1.21
N ALA A 251 -7.93 23.08 0.23
CA ALA A 251 -7.85 22.53 -1.11
C ALA A 251 -8.45 23.50 -2.13
N GLY A 252 -7.93 23.48 -3.35
CA GLY A 252 -8.33 24.41 -4.40
C GLY A 252 -8.36 23.79 -5.79
N GLY A 253 -8.05 24.58 -6.79
CA GLY A 253 -8.09 24.16 -8.21
C GLY A 253 -7.16 23.01 -8.56
N ARG A 254 -6.01 22.89 -7.88
CA ARG A 254 -5.07 21.77 -8.12
C ARG A 254 -5.72 20.41 -7.91
N VAL A 255 -6.63 20.27 -6.96
CA VAL A 255 -7.33 18.99 -6.71
C VAL A 255 -8.62 18.85 -7.52
N GLY A 256 -8.97 19.83 -8.34
CA GLY A 256 -10.17 19.82 -9.21
C GLY A 256 -11.41 20.40 -8.56
N ILE A 257 -11.29 21.24 -7.52
CA ILE A 257 -12.42 22.01 -6.99
C ILE A 257 -12.78 23.09 -8.01
N THR A 258 -14.08 23.26 -8.21
CA THR A 258 -14.66 24.32 -9.06
C THR A 258 -15.60 25.20 -8.24
N PRO A 259 -15.83 26.45 -8.64
CA PRO A 259 -16.87 27.27 -8.02
C PRO A 259 -18.23 26.54 -8.01
N GLU A 260 -19.10 26.93 -7.11
CA GLU A 260 -20.45 26.36 -6.89
C GLU A 260 -20.47 24.94 -6.35
N ARG A 261 -19.31 24.30 -6.15
CA ARG A 261 -19.23 22.96 -5.54
C ARG A 261 -19.65 23.01 -4.08
N VAL A 262 -20.49 22.04 -3.70
CA VAL A 262 -20.96 21.91 -2.32
C VAL A 262 -20.14 20.87 -1.58
N PHE A 263 -19.80 21.19 -0.34
CA PHE A 263 -19.12 20.32 0.59
C PHE A 263 -19.96 20.14 1.84
N GLU A 264 -19.93 18.92 2.38
CA GLU A 264 -20.46 18.57 3.68
C GLU A 264 -19.37 18.78 4.73
N VAL A 265 -19.73 19.41 5.83
CA VAL A 265 -18.82 19.66 6.96
C VAL A 265 -19.16 18.73 8.10
N PHE A 266 -18.14 18.10 8.65
CA PHE A 266 -18.26 17.15 9.73
C PHE A 266 -17.54 17.65 10.97
N GLY A 267 -18.15 17.48 12.12
CA GLY A 267 -17.54 17.74 13.42
C GLY A 267 -16.44 16.74 13.75
N ARG A 268 -15.73 17.03 14.84
CA ARG A 268 -14.86 16.01 15.43
C ARG A 268 -15.72 14.98 16.14
N GLY A 269 -15.52 13.73 15.83
CA GLY A 269 -16.10 12.60 16.53
C GLY A 269 -15.32 12.19 17.77
N ASP A 270 -15.55 10.98 18.22
CA ASP A 270 -14.88 10.42 19.39
C ASP A 270 -13.36 10.39 19.21
N GLN A 271 -12.69 10.61 20.31
CA GLN A 271 -11.25 10.55 20.39
C GLN A 271 -10.82 9.10 20.69
N VAL A 272 -10.03 8.52 19.79
CA VAL A 272 -9.46 7.18 19.97
C VAL A 272 -7.95 7.29 20.07
N ARG A 273 -7.37 6.60 21.02
CA ARG A 273 -5.91 6.52 21.13
C ARG A 273 -5.41 5.32 20.33
N SER A 274 -4.60 5.59 19.30
CA SER A 274 -3.98 4.53 18.50
C SER A 274 -2.97 3.72 19.33
N ALA A 275 -2.64 2.51 18.86
CA ALA A 275 -1.60 1.68 19.48
C ALA A 275 -0.21 2.36 19.51
N SER A 276 0.03 3.35 18.65
CA SER A 276 1.24 4.19 18.63
C SER A 276 1.17 5.37 19.59
N GLY A 277 0.10 5.50 20.38
CA GLY A 277 -0.11 6.60 21.33
C GLY A 277 -0.61 7.90 20.70
N LYS A 278 -0.80 7.95 19.36
CA LYS A 278 -1.38 9.12 18.67
C LYS A 278 -2.88 9.18 18.94
N THR A 279 -3.35 10.38 19.26
CA THR A 279 -4.78 10.66 19.33
C THR A 279 -5.37 10.78 17.92
N ILE A 280 -6.38 9.99 17.62
CA ILE A 280 -7.13 9.99 16.37
C ILE A 280 -8.54 10.46 16.68
N TYR A 281 -9.06 11.38 15.87
CA TYR A 281 -10.45 11.80 15.95
C TYR A 281 -11.24 11.06 14.85
N LEU A 282 -12.25 10.33 15.25
CA LEU A 282 -13.18 9.75 14.30
C LEU A 282 -13.96 10.87 13.59
N LEU A 283 -14.50 10.57 12.43
CA LEU A 283 -15.40 11.48 11.76
C LEU A 283 -16.66 11.63 12.62
N GLY A 284 -16.96 12.85 13.02
CA GLY A 284 -18.13 13.18 13.81
C GLY A 284 -19.40 13.32 12.95
N PRO A 285 -20.49 13.77 13.55
CA PRO A 285 -21.73 14.02 12.81
C PRO A 285 -21.54 15.13 11.78
N LYS A 286 -22.32 15.08 10.71
CA LYS A 286 -22.47 16.18 9.77
C LYS A 286 -23.07 17.38 10.50
N ILE A 287 -22.41 18.51 10.43
CA ILE A 287 -22.85 19.76 11.09
C ILE A 287 -23.40 20.78 10.14
N GLY A 288 -23.04 20.72 8.85
CA GLY A 288 -23.53 21.67 7.88
C GLY A 288 -23.01 21.40 6.47
N GLU A 289 -23.33 22.35 5.58
CA GLU A 289 -22.87 22.36 4.21
C GLU A 289 -22.31 23.76 3.86
N VAL A 290 -21.28 23.76 3.01
CA VAL A 290 -20.65 25.00 2.52
C VAL A 290 -20.52 24.93 1.00
N LYS A 291 -20.60 26.06 0.33
CA LYS A 291 -20.50 26.18 -1.11
C LYS A 291 -19.25 26.96 -1.49
N ALA A 292 -18.43 26.41 -2.39
CA ALA A 292 -17.28 27.08 -2.96
C ALA A 292 -17.70 28.34 -3.72
N VAL A 293 -17.08 29.47 -3.42
CA VAL A 293 -17.33 30.75 -4.08
C VAL A 293 -16.13 31.17 -4.90
N GLU A 294 -14.95 31.17 -4.27
CA GLU A 294 -13.71 31.56 -4.91
C GLU A 294 -12.72 30.41 -4.76
N VAL A 295 -12.13 30.00 -5.86
CA VAL A 295 -11.20 28.85 -5.89
C VAL A 295 -9.84 29.35 -6.33
N ALA A 296 -8.89 29.37 -5.38
CA ALA A 296 -7.48 29.57 -5.65
C ALA A 296 -6.80 28.23 -5.97
N GLU A 297 -5.50 28.24 -6.21
CA GLU A 297 -4.76 27.04 -6.57
C GLU A 297 -4.78 26.00 -5.43
N ASP A 298 -4.46 26.40 -4.20
CA ASP A 298 -4.28 25.51 -3.04
C ASP A 298 -5.36 25.65 -1.95
N PHE A 299 -6.27 26.62 -2.07
CA PHE A 299 -7.35 26.79 -1.13
C PHE A 299 -8.64 27.26 -1.81
N THR A 300 -9.76 27.09 -1.13
CA THR A 300 -11.08 27.55 -1.59
C THR A 300 -11.72 28.39 -0.51
N ALA A 301 -12.21 29.57 -0.89
CA ALA A 301 -13.15 30.32 -0.07
C ALA A 301 -14.57 29.81 -0.33
N ALA A 302 -15.28 29.52 0.75
CA ALA A 302 -16.64 28.99 0.70
C ALA A 302 -17.56 29.78 1.65
N THR A 303 -18.84 29.73 1.36
CA THR A 303 -19.89 30.33 2.20
C THR A 303 -20.78 29.24 2.80
N PRO A 304 -21.27 29.40 4.05
CA PRO A 304 -22.24 28.52 4.63
C PRO A 304 -23.52 28.43 3.80
N LEU A 305 -24.10 27.24 3.68
CA LEU A 305 -25.43 27.04 3.11
C LEU A 305 -26.50 26.88 4.20
N MET A 306 -26.06 26.69 5.44
CA MET A 306 -26.93 26.58 6.60
C MET A 306 -26.22 27.17 7.81
N GLU A 307 -27.01 27.64 8.75
CA GLU A 307 -26.50 28.17 10.01
C GLU A 307 -25.92 27.03 10.86
N ALA A 308 -24.64 27.10 11.13
CA ALA A 308 -23.92 26.16 11.96
C ALA A 308 -22.60 26.76 12.47
N GLU A 309 -22.02 26.18 13.49
CA GLU A 309 -20.75 26.64 14.03
C GLU A 309 -19.58 25.96 13.28
N TYR A 310 -18.97 26.70 12.35
CA TYR A 310 -17.82 26.25 11.57
C TYR A 310 -16.52 26.65 12.27
N LYS A 311 -15.60 25.69 12.43
CA LYS A 311 -14.32 25.89 13.13
C LYS A 311 -13.15 25.32 12.33
N ALA A 312 -11.97 25.92 12.51
CA ALA A 312 -10.73 25.37 11.97
C ALA A 312 -10.50 23.93 12.43
N GLY A 313 -10.00 23.08 11.55
CA GLY A 313 -9.74 21.68 11.79
C GLY A 313 -10.93 20.72 11.58
N GLN A 314 -12.13 21.24 11.32
CA GLN A 314 -13.27 20.39 10.89
C GLN A 314 -13.00 19.81 9.52
N ILE A 315 -13.55 18.61 9.28
CA ILE A 315 -13.35 17.87 8.04
C ILE A 315 -14.45 18.27 7.03
N VAL A 316 -14.05 18.48 5.78
CA VAL A 316 -14.97 18.69 4.68
C VAL A 316 -14.88 17.53 3.69
N ARG A 317 -16.02 17.09 3.18
CA ARG A 317 -16.14 16.09 2.12
C ARG A 317 -16.95 16.64 0.97
N ALA A 318 -16.59 16.25 -0.25
CA ALA A 318 -17.37 16.64 -1.40
C ALA A 318 -18.76 15.98 -1.34
N LYS A 319 -19.84 16.79 -1.45
CA LYS A 319 -21.18 16.26 -1.60
C LYS A 319 -21.30 15.58 -2.96
N VAL A 320 -21.60 14.31 -2.95
CA VAL A 320 -21.88 13.53 -4.16
C VAL A 320 -23.36 13.67 -4.48
N LYS A 321 -23.67 14.02 -5.73
CA LYS A 321 -25.04 14.14 -6.21
C LYS A 321 -25.64 12.76 -6.50
#